data_bb46ca658f9f9510bd8842199e2350cb
#
_entry.id   bb46ca658f9f9510bd8842199e2350cb
#
_cell.length_a   1.000
_cell.length_b   1.000
_cell.length_c   1.000
_cell.angle_alpha   90.00
_cell.angle_beta   90.00
_cell.angle_gamma   90.00
#
_symmetry.space_group_name_H-M   'P 1'
#
loop_
_entity.id
_entity.type
_entity.pdbx_description
1 polymer ?
#
loop_
_entity_poly.entity_id
_entity_poly.type
_entity_poly.pdbx_seq_one_letter_code
_entity_poly.pdbx_strand_id
1 'polypeptide(L)'
;MAERLKISEDSVRHHPNGITLDGFSPRREAPEIPTLGYLARLCPLKGLDLLVDAYVELKQSGKHESLRLAIAGGMTEEDEPFVDEQRRKLTQAGLIDQVSIAPNLDRDQKLEFLRNLSVFSVPARYPEAFGLYVIEALAAGVPVVLPESGAFPEIVENAQGGKLYDPNDSMGQTQSLDSILQDPSAAKAMGMTGHEAVAEGYANEKLALSLVDHILEPIHSS
;
A
#
# COMPACT_ATOMS: atom_id res chain seq x y z
N MET A 1 12.33 21.88 -3.65
CA MET A 1 13.75 21.41 -3.56
C MET A 1 14.68 22.30 -4.36
N ALA A 2 14.40 22.59 -5.62
CA ALA A 2 15.18 23.44 -6.51
C ALA A 2 15.44 24.84 -5.91
N GLU A 3 14.41 25.51 -5.40
CA GLU A 3 14.52 26.82 -4.74
C GLU A 3 15.50 26.81 -3.56
N ARG A 4 15.48 25.77 -2.73
CA ARG A 4 16.37 25.59 -1.58
C ARG A 4 17.83 25.35 -1.99
N LEU A 5 18.05 24.73 -3.16
CA LEU A 5 19.38 24.47 -3.73
C LEU A 5 19.84 25.60 -4.65
N LYS A 6 19.01 26.61 -4.90
CA LYS A 6 19.28 27.73 -5.83
C LYS A 6 19.64 27.26 -7.25
N ILE A 7 18.96 26.23 -7.73
CA ILE A 7 19.09 25.70 -9.09
C ILE A 7 17.77 25.92 -9.84
N SER A 8 17.83 26.04 -11.17
CA SER A 8 16.60 26.12 -11.99
C SER A 8 15.76 24.86 -11.87
N GLU A 9 14.45 24.99 -11.80
CA GLU A 9 13.54 23.83 -11.80
C GLU A 9 13.70 22.99 -13.06
N ASP A 10 14.00 23.61 -14.20
CA ASP A 10 14.28 22.94 -15.47
C ASP A 10 15.56 22.07 -15.43
N SER A 11 16.43 22.30 -14.43
CA SER A 11 17.64 21.51 -14.21
C SER A 11 17.39 20.30 -13.28
N VAL A 12 16.18 20.15 -12.75
CA VAL A 12 15.81 19.05 -11.85
C VAL A 12 15.00 18.02 -12.63
N ARG A 13 15.51 16.80 -12.69
CA ARG A 13 14.78 15.66 -13.23
C ARG A 13 14.27 14.80 -12.07
N HIS A 14 12.97 14.58 -12.01
CA HIS A 14 12.38 13.64 -11.06
C HIS A 14 12.54 12.22 -11.61
N HIS A 15 13.12 11.34 -10.81
CA HIS A 15 13.25 9.92 -11.13
C HIS A 15 12.70 9.11 -9.94
N PRO A 16 11.56 8.43 -10.09
CA PRO A 16 10.98 7.65 -9.00
C PRO A 16 11.84 6.42 -8.68
N ASN A 17 11.71 5.89 -7.48
CA ASN A 17 12.22 4.56 -7.18
C ASN A 17 11.41 3.50 -7.92
N GLY A 18 12.09 2.44 -8.35
CA GLY A 18 11.44 1.32 -9.01
C GLY A 18 11.47 0.04 -8.17
N ILE A 19 10.78 -0.96 -8.68
CA ILE A 19 10.81 -2.32 -8.16
C ILE A 19 11.16 -3.33 -9.27
N THR A 20 11.73 -4.46 -8.88
CA THR A 20 11.86 -5.61 -9.77
C THR A 20 10.54 -6.36 -9.80
N LEU A 21 9.96 -6.50 -10.98
CA LEU A 21 8.64 -7.13 -11.14
C LEU A 21 8.65 -8.66 -11.07
N ASP A 22 9.83 -9.28 -11.05
CA ASP A 22 9.95 -10.74 -10.94
C ASP A 22 9.17 -11.30 -9.77
N GLY A 23 8.31 -12.26 -10.04
CA GLY A 23 7.46 -12.91 -9.05
C GLY A 23 6.16 -12.18 -8.75
N PHE A 24 6.01 -10.89 -9.12
CA PHE A 24 4.72 -10.22 -9.03
C PHE A 24 3.82 -10.66 -10.18
N SER A 25 2.68 -11.20 -9.84
CA SER A 25 1.64 -11.56 -10.81
C SER A 25 0.27 -11.41 -10.17
N PRO A 26 -0.64 -10.65 -10.79
CA PRO A 26 -1.97 -10.51 -10.26
C PRO A 26 -2.72 -11.83 -10.32
N ARG A 27 -3.60 -12.07 -9.34
CA ARG A 27 -4.48 -13.23 -9.36
C ARG A 27 -5.48 -13.14 -10.51
N ARG A 28 -5.77 -14.28 -11.12
CA ARG A 28 -6.83 -14.39 -12.13
C ARG A 28 -8.23 -14.23 -11.52
N GLU A 29 -8.39 -14.63 -10.26
CA GLU A 29 -9.66 -14.59 -9.51
C GLU A 29 -9.47 -13.90 -8.16
N ALA A 30 -10.52 -13.27 -7.65
CA ALA A 30 -10.51 -12.70 -6.31
C ALA A 30 -10.29 -13.80 -5.26
N PRO A 31 -9.65 -13.51 -4.11
CA PRO A 31 -9.55 -14.48 -3.02
C PRO A 31 -10.94 -14.93 -2.55
N GLU A 32 -11.11 -16.23 -2.28
CA GLU A 32 -12.38 -16.78 -1.76
C GLU A 32 -12.79 -16.12 -0.44
N ILE A 33 -11.81 -15.81 0.40
CA ILE A 33 -12.03 -15.12 1.67
C ILE A 33 -11.46 -13.70 1.51
N PRO A 34 -12.32 -12.66 1.58
CA PRO A 34 -11.85 -11.28 1.55
C PRO A 34 -10.79 -11.02 2.62
N THR A 35 -9.68 -10.42 2.24
CA THR A 35 -8.56 -10.19 3.15
C THR A 35 -8.05 -8.75 3.00
N LEU A 36 -8.14 -7.99 4.09
CA LEU A 36 -7.53 -6.67 4.23
C LEU A 36 -6.05 -6.86 4.60
N GLY A 37 -5.15 -6.26 3.85
CA GLY A 37 -3.70 -6.40 4.04
C GLY A 37 -3.04 -5.14 4.56
N TYR A 38 -1.99 -5.35 5.36
CA TYR A 38 -1.03 -4.34 5.81
C TYR A 38 0.39 -4.85 5.63
N LEU A 39 1.27 -4.06 5.03
CA LEU A 39 2.69 -4.39 4.87
C LEU A 39 3.54 -3.13 5.04
N ALA A 40 4.02 -2.88 6.24
CA ALA A 40 4.97 -1.82 6.58
C ALA A 40 5.65 -2.16 7.92
N ARG A 41 6.60 -1.35 8.39
CA ARG A 41 7.13 -1.52 9.75
C ARG A 41 5.98 -1.51 10.76
N LEU A 42 5.98 -2.46 11.69
CA LEU A 42 4.93 -2.63 12.69
C LEU A 42 5.08 -1.63 13.85
N CYS A 43 4.94 -0.35 13.54
CA CYS A 43 5.15 0.74 14.49
C CYS A 43 4.02 1.80 14.42
N PRO A 44 3.85 2.64 15.46
CA PRO A 44 2.78 3.66 15.50
C PRO A 44 2.79 4.61 14.32
N LEU A 45 3.95 4.99 13.80
CA LEU A 45 4.08 5.93 12.69
C LEU A 45 3.47 5.42 11.38
N LYS A 46 3.43 4.10 11.19
CA LYS A 46 2.81 3.47 10.00
C LYS A 46 1.32 3.17 10.19
N GLY A 47 0.76 3.50 11.37
CA GLY A 47 -0.68 3.51 11.60
C GLY A 47 -1.36 2.14 11.66
N LEU A 48 -0.63 1.07 12.04
CA LEU A 48 -1.24 -0.26 12.18
C LEU A 48 -2.45 -0.25 13.11
N ASP A 49 -2.41 0.52 14.19
CA ASP A 49 -3.52 0.69 15.13
C ASP A 49 -4.75 1.33 14.50
N LEU A 50 -4.58 2.29 13.57
CA LEU A 50 -5.69 2.88 12.80
C LEU A 50 -6.34 1.83 11.88
N LEU A 51 -5.52 0.98 11.24
CA LEU A 51 -6.05 -0.10 10.41
C LEU A 51 -6.79 -1.15 11.24
N VAL A 52 -6.28 -1.49 12.42
CA VAL A 52 -6.96 -2.39 13.36
C VAL A 52 -8.31 -1.82 13.78
N ASP A 53 -8.40 -0.52 14.06
CA ASP A 53 -9.66 0.16 14.39
C ASP A 53 -10.64 0.08 13.22
N ALA A 54 -10.23 0.44 12.02
CA ALA A 54 -11.05 0.36 10.81
C ALA A 54 -11.52 -1.08 10.54
N TYR A 55 -10.67 -2.10 10.75
CA TYR A 55 -11.04 -3.51 10.63
C TYR A 55 -12.12 -3.90 11.64
N VAL A 56 -11.97 -3.50 12.90
CA VAL A 56 -12.98 -3.75 13.94
C VAL A 56 -14.32 -3.13 13.57
N GLU A 57 -14.33 -1.89 13.10
CA GLU A 57 -15.53 -1.18 12.63
C GLU A 57 -16.21 -1.91 11.45
N LEU A 58 -15.42 -2.34 10.45
CA LEU A 58 -15.93 -3.12 9.31
C LEU A 58 -16.60 -4.41 9.77
N LYS A 59 -16.01 -5.13 10.71
CA LYS A 59 -16.58 -6.35 11.30
C LYS A 59 -17.87 -6.07 12.09
N GLN A 60 -17.89 -5.02 12.89
CA GLN A 60 -19.06 -4.62 13.69
C GLN A 60 -20.23 -4.13 12.83
N SER A 61 -19.98 -3.67 11.61
CA SER A 61 -21.03 -3.28 10.68
C SER A 61 -21.95 -4.45 10.26
N GLY A 62 -21.50 -5.70 10.45
CA GLY A 62 -22.19 -6.90 10.01
C GLY A 62 -22.17 -7.18 8.50
N LYS A 63 -21.55 -6.28 7.70
CA LYS A 63 -21.48 -6.43 6.24
C LYS A 63 -20.34 -7.32 5.77
N HIS A 64 -19.29 -7.46 6.58
CA HIS A 64 -18.03 -8.11 6.21
C HIS A 64 -17.66 -9.23 7.19
N GLU A 65 -18.60 -10.14 7.50
CA GLU A 65 -18.40 -11.22 8.49
C GLU A 65 -17.23 -12.14 8.15
N SER A 66 -17.01 -12.43 6.87
CA SER A 66 -15.91 -13.29 6.39
C SER A 66 -14.56 -12.57 6.23
N LEU A 67 -14.52 -11.23 6.36
CA LEU A 67 -13.31 -10.45 6.18
C LEU A 67 -12.22 -10.87 7.18
N ARG A 68 -11.03 -11.12 6.67
CA ARG A 68 -9.82 -11.36 7.47
C ARG A 68 -8.87 -10.18 7.41
N LEU A 69 -8.00 -10.08 8.42
CA LEU A 69 -6.91 -9.11 8.44
C LEU A 69 -5.57 -9.84 8.38
N ALA A 70 -4.73 -9.46 7.43
CA ALA A 70 -3.37 -9.98 7.29
C ALA A 70 -2.37 -8.83 7.51
N ILE A 71 -1.48 -9.00 8.47
CA ILE A 71 -0.49 -8.01 8.89
C ILE A 71 0.90 -8.59 8.66
N ALA A 72 1.74 -7.87 7.93
CA ALA A 72 3.15 -8.21 7.75
C ALA A 72 4.02 -6.95 7.77
N GLY A 73 5.34 -7.14 7.89
CA GLY A 73 6.30 -6.05 7.83
C GLY A 73 7.45 -6.20 8.80
N GLY A 74 8.37 -5.25 8.76
CA GLY A 74 9.51 -5.23 9.69
C GLY A 74 9.07 -5.04 11.14
N MET A 75 9.60 -5.87 12.03
CA MET A 75 9.38 -5.79 13.47
C MET A 75 10.69 -6.05 14.20
N THR A 76 10.99 -5.24 15.17
CA THR A 76 12.09 -5.42 16.14
C THR A 76 11.52 -5.64 17.54
N GLU A 77 12.35 -5.98 18.50
CA GLU A 77 11.95 -6.13 19.91
C GLU A 77 11.30 -4.85 20.46
N GLU A 78 11.73 -3.68 19.99
CA GLU A 78 11.16 -2.39 20.39
C GLU A 78 9.70 -2.20 19.89
N ASP A 79 9.33 -2.87 18.82
CA ASP A 79 7.99 -2.78 18.25
C ASP A 79 7.00 -3.76 18.91
N GLU A 80 7.48 -4.79 19.63
CA GLU A 80 6.64 -5.84 20.24
C GLU A 80 5.53 -5.30 21.16
N PRO A 81 5.80 -4.37 22.10
CA PRO A 81 4.75 -3.86 22.99
C PRO A 81 3.58 -3.22 22.24
N PHE A 82 3.86 -2.52 21.13
CA PHE A 82 2.84 -1.91 20.27
C PHE A 82 2.02 -2.97 19.53
N VAL A 83 2.68 -4.00 19.01
CA VAL A 83 2.00 -5.12 18.31
C VAL A 83 1.14 -5.92 19.30
N ASP A 84 1.62 -6.16 20.51
CA ASP A 84 0.86 -6.84 21.57
C ASP A 84 -0.36 -6.04 22.03
N GLU A 85 -0.30 -4.73 21.99
CA GLU A 85 -1.47 -3.89 22.21
C GLU A 85 -2.54 -4.12 21.13
N GLN A 86 -2.14 -4.21 19.86
CA GLN A 86 -3.07 -4.50 18.77
C GLN A 86 -3.65 -5.92 18.89
N ARG A 87 -2.86 -6.91 19.27
CA ARG A 87 -3.36 -8.28 19.56
C ARG A 87 -4.40 -8.28 20.69
N ARG A 88 -4.16 -7.53 21.76
CA ARG A 88 -5.11 -7.41 22.87
C ARG A 88 -6.43 -6.76 22.43
N LYS A 89 -6.35 -5.68 21.63
CA LYS A 89 -7.53 -5.02 21.05
C LYS A 89 -8.37 -6.00 20.21
N LEU A 90 -7.72 -6.75 19.33
CA LEU A 90 -8.37 -7.76 18.48
C LEU A 90 -8.97 -8.92 19.31
N THR A 91 -8.29 -9.34 20.37
CA THR A 91 -8.80 -10.37 21.29
C THR A 91 -10.05 -9.88 22.04
N GLN A 92 -10.03 -8.63 22.53
CA GLN A 92 -11.18 -8.03 23.21
C GLN A 92 -12.40 -7.89 22.28
N ALA A 93 -12.14 -7.63 20.99
CA ALA A 93 -13.18 -7.60 19.95
C ALA A 93 -13.67 -8.99 19.50
N GLY A 94 -13.05 -10.08 19.96
CA GLY A 94 -13.37 -11.46 19.53
C GLY A 94 -12.93 -11.78 18.10
N LEU A 95 -11.94 -11.07 17.57
CA LEU A 95 -11.53 -11.14 16.16
C LEU A 95 -10.14 -11.75 15.95
N ILE A 96 -9.40 -12.08 17.00
CA ILE A 96 -7.99 -12.51 16.90
C ILE A 96 -7.81 -13.75 16.01
N ASP A 97 -8.76 -14.69 16.00
CA ASP A 97 -8.71 -15.91 15.18
C ASP A 97 -8.90 -15.65 13.68
N GLN A 98 -9.29 -14.43 13.31
CA GLN A 98 -9.47 -13.98 11.93
C GLN A 98 -8.32 -13.08 11.47
N VAL A 99 -7.24 -12.99 12.27
CA VAL A 99 -6.10 -12.12 12.01
C VAL A 99 -4.81 -12.95 11.94
N SER A 100 -4.01 -12.72 10.92
CA SER A 100 -2.66 -13.24 10.81
C SER A 100 -1.65 -12.12 10.99
N ILE A 101 -0.61 -12.36 11.80
CA ILE A 101 0.51 -11.42 12.00
C ILE A 101 1.80 -12.19 11.68
N ALA A 102 2.46 -11.82 10.60
CA ALA A 102 3.65 -12.45 10.07
C ALA A 102 4.78 -11.42 9.89
N PRO A 103 5.56 -11.11 10.95
CA PRO A 103 6.65 -10.16 10.85
C PRO A 103 7.83 -10.72 10.05
N ASN A 104 8.63 -9.82 9.47
CA ASN A 104 9.92 -10.10 8.85
C ASN A 104 9.87 -11.17 7.74
N LEU A 105 8.85 -11.10 6.88
CA LEU A 105 8.74 -12.00 5.73
C LEU A 105 9.95 -11.86 4.79
N ASP A 106 10.43 -12.98 4.28
CA ASP A 106 11.34 -12.98 3.14
C ASP A 106 10.62 -12.58 1.84
N ARG A 107 11.35 -12.52 0.72
CA ARG A 107 10.80 -12.09 -0.56
C ARG A 107 9.65 -12.99 -1.04
N ASP A 108 9.83 -14.30 -0.99
CA ASP A 108 8.86 -15.26 -1.52
C ASP A 108 7.58 -15.27 -0.67
N GLN A 109 7.74 -15.23 0.64
CA GLN A 109 6.64 -15.08 1.61
C GLN A 109 5.89 -13.76 1.41
N LYS A 110 6.61 -12.66 1.13
CA LYS A 110 5.98 -11.35 0.84
C LYS A 110 5.16 -11.39 -0.45
N LEU A 111 5.67 -12.01 -1.51
CA LEU A 111 4.94 -12.17 -2.76
C LEU A 111 3.66 -12.99 -2.56
N GLU A 112 3.75 -14.09 -1.82
CA GLU A 112 2.59 -14.92 -1.48
C GLU A 112 1.59 -14.16 -0.58
N PHE A 113 2.08 -13.42 0.41
CA PHE A 113 1.27 -12.55 1.25
C PHE A 113 0.45 -11.57 0.41
N LEU A 114 1.10 -10.79 -0.46
CA LEU A 114 0.43 -9.80 -1.30
C LEU A 114 -0.60 -10.45 -2.23
N ARG A 115 -0.30 -11.59 -2.83
CA ARG A 115 -1.23 -12.31 -3.70
C ARG A 115 -2.53 -12.71 -3.01
N ASN A 116 -2.53 -12.88 -1.69
CA ASN A 116 -3.69 -13.33 -0.93
C ASN A 116 -4.58 -12.18 -0.44
N LEU A 117 -4.28 -10.94 -0.79
CA LEU A 117 -5.04 -9.77 -0.36
C LEU A 117 -6.18 -9.43 -1.34
N SER A 118 -7.26 -8.89 -0.81
CA SER A 118 -8.37 -8.29 -1.57
C SER A 118 -8.27 -6.78 -1.66
N VAL A 119 -7.71 -6.16 -0.62
CA VAL A 119 -7.43 -4.72 -0.53
C VAL A 119 -6.26 -4.51 0.40
N PHE A 120 -5.47 -3.47 0.14
CA PHE A 120 -4.29 -3.12 0.91
C PHE A 120 -4.41 -1.72 1.48
N SER A 121 -3.96 -1.51 2.73
CA SER A 121 -3.94 -0.17 3.34
C SER A 121 -2.80 -0.02 4.34
N VAL A 122 -2.13 1.12 4.29
CA VAL A 122 -1.18 1.59 5.30
C VAL A 122 -1.51 3.03 5.66
N PRO A 123 -2.23 3.27 6.76
CA PRO A 123 -2.65 4.60 7.20
C PRO A 123 -1.52 5.35 7.91
N ALA A 124 -0.43 5.63 7.18
CA ALA A 124 0.74 6.31 7.72
C ALA A 124 0.37 7.69 8.29
N ARG A 125 0.87 7.98 9.51
CA ARG A 125 0.62 9.24 10.23
C ARG A 125 1.48 10.41 9.78
N TYR A 126 2.43 10.17 8.91
CA TYR A 126 3.31 11.21 8.35
C TYR A 126 3.30 11.17 6.82
N PRO A 127 3.62 12.29 6.16
CA PRO A 127 3.74 12.31 4.71
C PRO A 127 4.80 11.31 4.24
N GLU A 128 4.37 10.24 3.57
CA GLU A 128 5.28 9.22 3.06
C GLU A 128 6.09 9.79 1.90
N ALA A 129 7.40 9.51 1.91
CA ALA A 129 8.29 10.06 0.87
C ALA A 129 8.12 9.35 -0.48
N PHE A 130 7.79 8.04 -0.46
CA PHE A 130 7.59 7.26 -1.67
C PHE A 130 6.56 6.13 -1.50
N GLY A 131 6.73 5.22 -0.52
CA GLY A 131 5.78 4.12 -0.28
C GLY A 131 5.98 2.90 -1.18
N LEU A 132 7.19 2.31 -1.19
CA LEU A 132 7.49 1.09 -1.98
C LEU A 132 6.47 -0.02 -1.78
N TYR A 133 5.99 -0.23 -0.58
CA TYR A 133 4.97 -1.25 -0.26
C TYR A 133 3.64 -1.03 -1.00
N VAL A 134 3.32 0.23 -1.36
CA VAL A 134 2.14 0.54 -2.18
C VAL A 134 2.37 0.06 -3.61
N ILE A 135 3.55 0.37 -4.18
CA ILE A 135 3.93 -0.08 -5.52
C ILE A 135 3.96 -1.61 -5.58
N GLU A 136 4.46 -2.28 -4.53
CA GLU A 136 4.47 -3.75 -4.44
C GLU A 136 3.04 -4.33 -4.37
N ALA A 137 2.12 -3.71 -3.62
CA ALA A 137 0.72 -4.13 -3.57
C ALA A 137 0.04 -3.98 -4.94
N LEU A 138 0.21 -2.84 -5.60
CA LEU A 138 -0.28 -2.60 -6.95
C LEU A 138 0.34 -3.57 -7.97
N ALA A 139 1.66 -3.85 -7.88
CA ALA A 139 2.32 -4.86 -8.73
C ALA A 139 1.73 -6.26 -8.57
N ALA A 140 1.23 -6.60 -7.39
CA ALA A 140 0.50 -7.85 -7.14
C ALA A 140 -0.97 -7.81 -7.60
N GLY A 141 -1.44 -6.70 -8.19
CA GLY A 141 -2.82 -6.52 -8.64
C GLY A 141 -3.80 -6.29 -7.49
N VAL A 142 -3.32 -5.77 -6.36
CA VAL A 142 -4.13 -5.50 -5.15
C VAL A 142 -4.48 -4.02 -5.11
N PRO A 143 -5.77 -3.65 -5.07
CA PRO A 143 -6.19 -2.26 -4.96
C PRO A 143 -5.82 -1.71 -3.58
N VAL A 144 -5.52 -0.41 -3.51
CA VAL A 144 -5.05 0.25 -2.29
C VAL A 144 -6.04 1.29 -1.76
N VAL A 145 -6.06 1.47 -0.43
CA VAL A 145 -6.78 2.56 0.26
C VAL A 145 -5.77 3.29 1.13
N LEU A 146 -5.51 4.56 0.85
CA LEU A 146 -4.41 5.31 1.45
C LEU A 146 -4.85 6.71 1.89
N PRO A 147 -4.22 7.31 2.93
CA PRO A 147 -4.48 8.70 3.28
C PRO A 147 -3.98 9.64 2.17
N GLU A 148 -4.70 10.71 1.93
CA GLU A 148 -4.30 11.79 1.01
C GLU A 148 -3.14 12.60 1.61
N SER A 149 -1.94 12.00 1.62
CA SER A 149 -0.76 12.55 2.26
C SER A 149 0.55 12.07 1.61
N GLY A 150 1.54 12.94 1.55
CA GLY A 150 2.87 12.61 1.01
C GLY A 150 2.83 12.22 -0.46
N ALA A 151 3.49 11.12 -0.83
CA ALA A 151 3.55 10.60 -2.19
C ALA A 151 2.31 9.77 -2.61
N PHE A 152 1.41 9.46 -1.70
CA PHE A 152 0.26 8.60 -2.01
C PHE A 152 -0.69 9.15 -3.06
N PRO A 153 -1.05 10.48 -3.05
CA PRO A 153 -1.87 11.06 -4.10
C PRO A 153 -1.28 10.84 -5.49
N GLU A 154 0.00 11.14 -5.68
CA GLU A 154 0.70 10.95 -6.96
C GLU A 154 0.64 9.49 -7.42
N ILE A 155 0.92 8.54 -6.52
CA ILE A 155 0.90 7.11 -6.86
C ILE A 155 -0.50 6.66 -7.26
N VAL A 156 -1.53 7.01 -6.48
CA VAL A 156 -2.91 6.56 -6.73
C VAL A 156 -3.48 7.22 -7.98
N GLU A 157 -3.20 8.50 -8.22
CA GLU A 157 -3.63 9.21 -9.41
C GLU A 157 -2.97 8.65 -10.68
N ASN A 158 -1.66 8.38 -10.64
CA ASN A 158 -0.95 7.81 -11.78
C ASN A 158 -1.34 6.36 -12.05
N ALA A 159 -1.53 5.56 -11.00
CA ALA A 159 -1.82 4.13 -11.13
C ALA A 159 -3.31 3.83 -11.32
N GLN A 160 -4.23 4.72 -10.92
CA GLN A 160 -5.68 4.47 -10.89
C GLN A 160 -6.06 3.15 -10.18
N GLY A 161 -5.16 2.66 -9.31
CA GLY A 161 -5.21 1.36 -8.65
C GLY A 161 -5.76 1.41 -7.23
N GLY A 162 -6.45 2.49 -6.82
CA GLY A 162 -6.90 2.62 -5.44
C GLY A 162 -7.78 3.82 -5.17
N LYS A 163 -7.99 4.07 -3.88
CA LYS A 163 -8.73 5.23 -3.36
C LYS A 163 -7.91 5.97 -2.32
N LEU A 164 -8.09 7.28 -2.30
CA LEU A 164 -7.60 8.17 -1.25
C LEU A 164 -8.72 8.52 -0.29
N TYR A 165 -8.35 8.81 0.95
CA TYR A 165 -9.24 9.36 1.96
C TYR A 165 -8.57 10.53 2.69
N ASP A 166 -9.38 11.49 3.17
CA ASP A 166 -8.88 12.58 4.02
C ASP A 166 -8.40 12.01 5.36
N PRO A 167 -7.12 12.16 5.73
CA PRO A 167 -6.61 11.66 7.01
C PRO A 167 -7.23 12.34 8.24
N ASN A 168 -7.94 13.45 8.07
CA ASN A 168 -8.69 14.12 9.13
C ASN A 168 -10.13 13.61 9.26
N ASP A 169 -10.63 12.84 8.30
CA ASP A 169 -11.93 12.17 8.40
C ASP A 169 -11.77 10.83 9.11
N SER A 170 -12.25 10.75 10.34
CA SER A 170 -12.18 9.54 11.17
C SER A 170 -12.84 8.32 10.55
N MET A 171 -13.80 8.50 9.63
CA MET A 171 -14.51 7.43 8.94
C MET A 171 -14.01 7.20 7.52
N GLY A 172 -13.20 8.10 6.99
CA GLY A 172 -12.76 8.09 5.59
C GLY A 172 -12.08 6.79 5.16
N GLN A 173 -11.20 6.25 6.01
CA GLN A 173 -10.54 4.97 5.77
C GLN A 173 -11.55 3.82 5.73
N THR A 174 -12.39 3.70 6.75
CA THR A 174 -13.38 2.62 6.88
C THR A 174 -14.37 2.64 5.71
N GLN A 175 -14.87 3.81 5.32
CA GLN A 175 -15.79 3.97 4.19
C GLN A 175 -15.15 3.63 2.86
N SER A 176 -13.88 4.03 2.65
CA SER A 176 -13.14 3.71 1.43
C SER A 176 -12.88 2.21 1.31
N LEU A 177 -12.51 1.54 2.41
CA LEU A 177 -12.36 0.09 2.48
C LEU A 177 -13.70 -0.63 2.24
N ASP A 178 -14.79 -0.21 2.91
CA ASP A 178 -16.15 -0.75 2.72
C ASP A 178 -16.54 -0.72 1.24
N SER A 179 -16.31 0.41 0.56
CA SER A 179 -16.68 0.59 -0.84
C SER A 179 -15.92 -0.32 -1.83
N ILE A 180 -14.67 -0.68 -1.52
CA ILE A 180 -13.89 -1.64 -2.34
C ILE A 180 -14.35 -3.07 -2.03
N LEU A 181 -14.57 -3.40 -0.77
CA LEU A 181 -14.94 -4.74 -0.34
C LEU A 181 -16.37 -5.16 -0.77
N GLN A 182 -17.27 -4.18 -1.02
CA GLN A 182 -18.64 -4.44 -1.47
C GLN A 182 -18.71 -4.92 -2.93
N ASP A 183 -17.71 -4.60 -3.78
CA ASP A 183 -17.69 -5.02 -5.18
C ASP A 183 -16.33 -5.66 -5.54
N PRO A 184 -16.18 -6.98 -5.30
CA PRO A 184 -14.96 -7.71 -5.64
C PRO A 184 -14.56 -7.64 -7.12
N SER A 185 -15.53 -7.47 -8.03
CA SER A 185 -15.27 -7.35 -9.46
C SER A 185 -14.63 -6.01 -9.79
N ALA A 186 -15.21 -4.93 -9.29
CA ALA A 186 -14.62 -3.59 -9.43
C ALA A 186 -13.26 -3.48 -8.72
N ALA A 187 -13.11 -4.07 -7.53
CA ALA A 187 -11.85 -4.13 -6.81
C ALA A 187 -10.75 -4.84 -7.64
N LYS A 188 -11.09 -5.96 -8.26
CA LYS A 188 -10.17 -6.69 -9.14
C LYS A 188 -9.78 -5.86 -10.36
N ALA A 189 -10.75 -5.22 -11.04
CA ALA A 189 -10.47 -4.35 -12.19
C ALA A 189 -9.53 -3.20 -11.78
N MET A 190 -9.79 -2.55 -10.65
CA MET A 190 -8.94 -1.50 -10.08
C MET A 190 -7.51 -2.00 -9.81
N GLY A 191 -7.35 -3.18 -9.18
CA GLY A 191 -6.06 -3.79 -8.94
C GLY A 191 -5.30 -4.11 -10.23
N MET A 192 -5.99 -4.59 -11.27
CA MET A 192 -5.38 -4.85 -12.58
C MET A 192 -4.89 -3.56 -13.26
N THR A 193 -5.69 -2.49 -13.22
CA THR A 193 -5.26 -1.17 -13.71
C THR A 193 -4.00 -0.70 -12.98
N GLY A 194 -3.96 -0.85 -11.64
CA GLY A 194 -2.77 -0.53 -10.85
C GLY A 194 -1.54 -1.36 -11.22
N HIS A 195 -1.73 -2.66 -11.48
CA HIS A 195 -0.65 -3.55 -11.92
C HIS A 195 -0.03 -3.09 -13.26
N GLU A 196 -0.88 -2.80 -14.25
CA GLU A 196 -0.44 -2.32 -15.56
C GLU A 196 0.32 -0.99 -15.46
N ALA A 197 -0.18 -0.06 -14.66
CA ALA A 197 0.46 1.22 -14.44
C ALA A 197 1.83 1.08 -13.75
N VAL A 198 1.95 0.17 -12.77
CA VAL A 198 3.23 -0.11 -12.12
C VAL A 198 4.23 -0.75 -13.10
N ALA A 199 3.77 -1.66 -13.94
CA ALA A 199 4.62 -2.26 -14.96
C ALA A 199 5.13 -1.24 -16.00
N GLU A 200 4.38 -0.19 -16.25
CA GLU A 200 4.79 0.91 -17.13
C GLU A 200 5.69 1.94 -16.45
N GLY A 201 5.34 2.37 -15.24
CA GLY A 201 5.93 3.56 -14.61
C GLY A 201 6.97 3.27 -13.52
N TYR A 202 7.01 2.03 -12.95
CA TYR A 202 7.83 1.72 -11.77
C TYR A 202 8.69 0.45 -11.92
N ALA A 203 8.73 -0.16 -13.11
CA ALA A 203 9.64 -1.28 -13.37
C ALA A 203 11.09 -0.80 -13.45
N ASN A 204 12.00 -1.42 -12.68
CA ASN A 204 13.42 -1.05 -12.65
C ASN A 204 14.05 -1.00 -14.03
N GLU A 205 13.71 -1.94 -14.92
CA GLU A 205 14.26 -2.02 -16.27
C GLU A 205 13.88 -0.79 -17.10
N LYS A 206 12.62 -0.33 -16.99
CA LYS A 206 12.15 0.87 -17.70
C LYS A 206 12.73 2.15 -17.12
N LEU A 207 12.78 2.22 -15.80
CA LEU A 207 13.35 3.38 -15.11
C LEU A 207 14.86 3.51 -15.39
N ALA A 208 15.60 2.41 -15.47
CA ALA A 208 17.01 2.42 -15.83
C ALA A 208 17.24 2.96 -17.25
N LEU A 209 16.42 2.54 -18.22
CA LEU A 209 16.48 3.06 -19.61
C LEU A 209 16.16 4.56 -19.63
N SER A 210 15.10 4.99 -18.98
CA SER A 210 14.73 6.42 -18.89
C SER A 210 15.83 7.25 -18.22
N LEU A 211 16.49 6.72 -17.19
CA LEU A 211 17.61 7.42 -16.55
C LEU A 211 18.80 7.59 -17.49
N VAL A 212 19.14 6.54 -18.27
CA VAL A 212 20.22 6.61 -19.27
C VAL A 212 19.91 7.65 -20.34
N ASP A 213 18.68 7.68 -20.84
CA ASP A 213 18.24 8.65 -21.84
C ASP A 213 18.35 10.09 -21.28
N HIS A 214 17.90 10.32 -20.04
CA HIS A 214 18.01 11.62 -19.39
C HIS A 214 19.46 12.09 -19.15
N ILE A 215 20.40 11.14 -18.88
CA ILE A 215 21.82 11.47 -18.69
C ILE A 215 22.50 11.77 -20.02
N LEU A 216 22.07 11.08 -21.09
CA LEU A 216 22.65 11.24 -22.44
C LEU A 216 22.04 12.41 -23.21
N GLU A 217 20.87 12.92 -22.82
CA GLU A 217 20.33 14.15 -23.39
C GLU A 217 21.27 15.35 -23.07
N PRO A 218 21.77 16.06 -24.07
CA PRO A 218 22.61 17.21 -23.79
C PRO A 218 21.81 18.27 -23.03
N ILE A 219 22.34 18.73 -21.89
CA ILE A 219 21.82 19.91 -21.19
C ILE A 219 21.93 21.06 -22.14
N HIS A 220 20.83 21.46 -22.77
CA HIS A 220 20.80 22.64 -23.62
C HIS A 220 20.99 23.83 -22.69
N SER A 221 22.25 24.32 -22.62
CA SER A 221 22.58 25.59 -21.98
C SER A 221 21.92 26.70 -22.78
N SER A 222 20.86 27.28 -22.22
CA SER A 222 20.23 28.51 -22.70
C SER A 222 21.01 29.70 -22.19
#